data_05ff18e60c442d2d8712ffa51d060691
#
_entry.id   05ff18e60c442d2d8712ffa51d060691
#
_cell.length_a   1.000
_cell.length_b   1.000
_cell.length_c   1.000
_cell.angle_alpha   90.00
_cell.angle_beta   90.00
_cell.angle_gamma   90.00
#
_symmetry.space_group_name_H-M   'P 1'
#
loop_
_entity.id
_entity.type
_entity.pdbx_description
1 polymer ?
#
loop_
_entity_poly.entity_id
_entity_poly.type
_entity_poly.pdbx_seq_one_letter_code
_entity_poly.pdbx_strand_id
1 'polypeptide(L)'
;LRLKMASPAQVHIARGNHEDFDMASRYGFLDEVRGKYGENANLTKLMRAYDLLPVVVYLGTGKDFLQVNHGGMEPGYDPRALLAAPGNARFQLLGELKQKTYAQAKPGWLGEDPGAREWAAEHLADFIPETPSTPRMIGFMWNDFTIFPDVPQLGYWRSLVFGPVPTRRILADASTEQIRVRGVIRAHQHSAQLGPLMSRLVANGGVYRHWQTHEDSSHGGQSVEEIRKSSRKPENPQPIPDGSVWTLNVSPDSVYGTGCGFDFAAAAVLSLAPEFKDWRISTLTVNVKFGR
;
A
#
# COMPACT_ATOMS: atom_id res chain seq x y z
N LEU A 1 -2.76 -7.49 -17.87
CA LEU A 1 -3.45 -8.80 -17.95
C LEU A 1 -2.73 -9.82 -18.84
N ARG A 2 -2.21 -9.45 -20.04
CA ARG A 2 -1.50 -10.40 -20.93
C ARG A 2 -0.34 -11.12 -20.23
N LEU A 3 0.49 -10.42 -19.46
CA LEU A 3 1.57 -11.05 -18.68
C LEU A 3 1.04 -12.02 -17.63
N LYS A 4 -0.04 -11.66 -16.92
CA LYS A 4 -0.69 -12.55 -15.95
C LYS A 4 -1.24 -13.82 -16.62
N MET A 5 -1.82 -13.69 -17.80
CA MET A 5 -2.31 -14.84 -18.58
C MET A 5 -1.17 -15.72 -19.09
N ALA A 6 -0.05 -15.13 -19.51
CA ALA A 6 1.11 -15.85 -20.01
C ALA A 6 1.88 -16.59 -18.90
N SER A 7 1.93 -16.01 -17.69
CA SER A 7 2.70 -16.54 -16.57
C SER A 7 1.91 -16.41 -15.25
N PRO A 8 0.81 -17.16 -15.09
CA PRO A 8 -0.09 -16.98 -13.96
C PRO A 8 0.52 -17.30 -12.59
N ALA A 9 1.54 -18.15 -12.55
CA ALA A 9 2.25 -18.48 -11.32
C ALA A 9 3.31 -17.46 -10.92
N GLN A 10 3.76 -16.61 -11.85
CA GLN A 10 4.85 -15.66 -11.63
C GLN A 10 4.39 -14.22 -11.59
N VAL A 11 3.26 -13.88 -12.20
CA VAL A 11 2.72 -12.52 -12.25
C VAL A 11 1.54 -12.40 -11.32
N HIS A 12 1.68 -11.57 -10.31
CA HIS A 12 0.63 -11.24 -9.35
C HIS A 12 0.27 -9.76 -9.48
N ILE A 13 -1.02 -9.46 -9.48
CA ILE A 13 -1.56 -8.10 -9.59
C ILE A 13 -2.36 -7.85 -8.32
N ALA A 14 -1.95 -6.92 -7.49
CA ALA A 14 -2.72 -6.50 -6.35
C ALA A 14 -3.82 -5.52 -6.77
N ARG A 15 -4.97 -5.63 -6.14
CA ARG A 15 -6.11 -4.73 -6.32
C ARG A 15 -5.79 -3.37 -5.70
N GLY A 16 -5.97 -2.31 -6.47
CA GLY A 16 -5.92 -0.94 -5.97
C GLY A 16 -7.32 -0.39 -5.68
N ASN A 17 -7.37 0.81 -5.11
CA ASN A 17 -8.62 1.48 -4.77
C ASN A 17 -9.43 1.92 -6.01
N HIS A 18 -8.80 2.06 -7.16
CA HIS A 18 -9.48 2.36 -8.43
C HIS A 18 -10.06 1.12 -9.13
N GLU A 19 -9.71 -0.08 -8.70
CA GLU A 19 -10.32 -1.33 -9.14
C GLU A 19 -11.62 -1.61 -8.36
N ASP A 20 -12.44 -0.57 -8.22
CA ASP A 20 -13.74 -0.55 -7.57
C ASP A 20 -14.75 0.16 -8.48
N PHE A 21 -16.01 -0.28 -8.48
CA PHE A 21 -17.02 0.28 -9.38
C PHE A 21 -17.27 1.76 -9.12
N ASP A 22 -17.37 2.16 -7.85
CA ASP A 22 -17.65 3.55 -7.48
C ASP A 22 -16.49 4.46 -7.91
N MET A 23 -15.25 4.01 -7.71
CA MET A 23 -14.07 4.77 -8.12
C MET A 23 -13.93 4.80 -9.65
N ALA A 24 -14.10 3.67 -10.30
CA ALA A 24 -14.06 3.55 -11.76
C ALA A 24 -15.10 4.45 -12.45
N SER A 25 -16.30 4.59 -11.85
CA SER A 25 -17.34 5.47 -12.36
C SER A 25 -17.05 6.94 -12.12
N ARG A 26 -16.59 7.31 -10.91
CA ARG A 26 -16.37 8.71 -10.52
C ARG A 26 -15.17 9.36 -11.23
N TYR A 27 -14.15 8.57 -11.53
CA TYR A 27 -12.90 9.07 -12.13
C TYR A 27 -12.81 8.81 -13.64
N GLY A 28 -13.95 8.58 -14.30
CA GLY A 28 -14.06 8.57 -15.76
C GLY A 28 -13.59 7.31 -16.46
N PHE A 29 -13.11 6.28 -15.72
CA PHE A 29 -12.64 5.04 -16.33
C PHE A 29 -13.72 4.31 -17.11
N LEU A 30 -14.94 4.24 -16.59
CA LEU A 30 -16.05 3.59 -17.29
C LEU A 30 -16.44 4.35 -18.55
N ASP A 31 -16.38 5.67 -18.54
CA ASP A 31 -16.64 6.51 -19.70
C ASP A 31 -15.55 6.35 -20.77
N GLU A 32 -14.30 6.25 -20.35
CA GLU A 32 -13.19 5.93 -21.25
C GLU A 32 -13.35 4.56 -21.90
N VAL A 33 -13.73 3.54 -21.14
CA VAL A 33 -14.00 2.20 -21.69
C VAL A 33 -15.14 2.22 -22.69
N ARG A 34 -16.24 2.91 -22.36
CA ARG A 34 -17.37 3.08 -23.30
C ARG A 34 -16.95 3.85 -24.54
N GLY A 35 -16.19 4.92 -24.39
CA GLY A 35 -15.68 5.69 -25.53
C GLY A 35 -14.80 4.89 -26.48
N LYS A 36 -13.98 3.98 -25.94
CA LYS A 36 -13.06 3.13 -26.72
C LYS A 36 -13.73 1.90 -27.36
N TYR A 37 -14.70 1.30 -26.67
CA TYR A 37 -15.26 0.01 -27.05
C TYR A 37 -16.77 0.06 -27.36
N GLY A 38 -17.41 1.23 -27.17
CA GLY A 38 -18.84 1.43 -27.44
C GLY A 38 -19.73 0.50 -26.63
N GLU A 39 -20.85 0.14 -27.22
CA GLU A 39 -21.83 -0.79 -26.61
C GLU A 39 -21.30 -2.23 -26.44
N ASN A 40 -20.16 -2.55 -27.05
CA ASN A 40 -19.49 -3.84 -26.86
C ASN A 40 -18.69 -3.93 -25.56
N ALA A 41 -18.60 -2.85 -24.79
CA ALA A 41 -17.92 -2.82 -23.52
C ALA A 41 -18.67 -3.66 -22.47
N ASN A 42 -18.13 -4.81 -22.13
CA ASN A 42 -18.70 -5.66 -21.07
C ASN A 42 -18.18 -5.21 -19.69
N LEU A 43 -18.79 -4.15 -19.14
CA LEU A 43 -18.40 -3.57 -17.86
C LEU A 43 -18.58 -4.55 -16.70
N THR A 44 -19.63 -5.36 -16.72
CA THR A 44 -19.87 -6.38 -15.69
C THR A 44 -18.73 -7.40 -15.63
N LYS A 45 -18.26 -7.86 -16.79
CA LYS A 45 -17.13 -8.80 -16.87
C LYS A 45 -15.83 -8.16 -16.39
N LEU A 46 -15.63 -6.88 -16.71
CA LEU A 46 -14.46 -6.12 -16.27
C LEU A 46 -14.45 -5.96 -14.74
N MET A 47 -15.59 -5.56 -14.14
CA MET A 47 -15.71 -5.42 -12.69
C MET A 47 -15.52 -6.76 -11.97
N ARG A 48 -16.05 -7.85 -12.52
CA ARG A 48 -15.80 -9.21 -11.98
C ARG A 48 -14.32 -9.59 -12.02
N ALA A 49 -13.57 -9.15 -13.04
CA ALA A 49 -12.14 -9.37 -13.07
C ALA A 49 -11.42 -8.62 -11.95
N TYR A 50 -11.87 -7.42 -11.60
CA TYR A 50 -11.35 -6.66 -10.48
C TYR A 50 -11.62 -7.32 -9.12
N ASP A 51 -12.82 -7.92 -8.95
CA ASP A 51 -13.17 -8.64 -7.73
C ASP A 51 -12.31 -9.90 -7.49
N LEU A 52 -11.68 -10.42 -8.53
CA LEU A 52 -10.77 -11.57 -8.45
C LEU A 52 -9.33 -11.17 -8.13
N LEU A 53 -8.99 -9.88 -8.12
CA LEU A 53 -7.66 -9.42 -7.77
C LEU A 53 -7.44 -9.50 -6.26
N PRO A 54 -6.30 -10.04 -5.79
CA PRO A 54 -5.98 -10.06 -4.38
C PRO A 54 -5.74 -8.63 -3.88
N VAL A 55 -6.27 -8.31 -2.71
CA VAL A 55 -6.05 -7.00 -2.06
C VAL A 55 -4.69 -6.92 -1.37
N VAL A 56 -4.10 -8.07 -1.06
CA VAL A 56 -2.78 -8.18 -0.44
C VAL A 56 -2.07 -9.43 -0.94
N VAL A 57 -0.76 -9.35 -1.06
CA VAL A 57 0.14 -10.47 -1.39
C VAL A 57 1.21 -10.50 -0.32
N TYR A 58 1.51 -11.67 0.21
CA TYR A 58 2.63 -11.87 1.11
C TYR A 58 3.77 -12.55 0.37
N LEU A 59 4.93 -11.91 0.35
CA LEU A 59 6.15 -12.44 -0.24
C LEU A 59 7.11 -12.84 0.87
N GLY A 60 7.58 -14.06 0.85
CA GLY A 60 8.47 -14.50 1.91
C GLY A 60 9.12 -15.85 1.68
N THR A 61 10.00 -16.20 2.59
CA THR A 61 10.65 -17.51 2.69
C THR A 61 10.80 -17.92 4.16
N GLY A 62 10.65 -19.22 4.44
CA GLY A 62 10.67 -19.72 5.79
C GLY A 62 9.53 -19.14 6.62
N LYS A 63 9.89 -18.38 7.63
CA LYS A 63 8.93 -17.74 8.55
C LYS A 63 8.75 -16.24 8.34
N ASP A 64 9.52 -15.64 7.45
CA ASP A 64 9.58 -14.19 7.26
C ASP A 64 8.84 -13.78 5.99
N PHE A 65 8.00 -12.75 6.09
CA PHE A 65 7.13 -12.28 5.02
C PHE A 65 7.12 -10.75 4.92
N LEU A 66 7.00 -10.23 3.72
CA LEU A 66 6.66 -8.84 3.44
C LEU A 66 5.22 -8.78 2.95
N GLN A 67 4.46 -7.84 3.46
CA GLN A 67 3.14 -7.50 2.96
C GLN A 67 3.29 -6.59 1.74
N VAL A 68 2.65 -6.93 0.64
CA VAL A 68 2.64 -6.15 -0.60
C VAL A 68 1.21 -5.88 -1.01
N ASN A 69 0.82 -4.61 -1.06
CA ASN A 69 -0.53 -4.18 -1.41
C ASN A 69 -0.54 -2.75 -1.94
N HIS A 70 -1.69 -2.26 -2.37
CA HIS A 70 -1.81 -0.91 -2.93
C HIS A 70 -1.77 0.17 -1.86
N GLY A 71 -2.66 0.09 -0.86
CA GLY A 71 -2.77 1.04 0.25
C GLY A 71 -1.90 0.69 1.46
N GLY A 72 -2.48 0.70 2.64
CA GLY A 72 -1.78 0.45 3.89
C GLY A 72 -2.08 -0.91 4.52
N MET A 73 -2.27 -0.92 5.83
CA MET A 73 -2.61 -2.11 6.60
C MET A 73 -4.10 -2.16 6.87
N GLU A 74 -4.59 -3.36 7.08
CA GLU A 74 -5.98 -3.62 7.49
C GLU A 74 -6.02 -3.97 8.97
N PRO A 75 -6.54 -3.07 9.83
CA PRO A 75 -6.65 -3.33 11.25
C PRO A 75 -7.56 -4.55 11.53
N GLY A 76 -7.11 -5.41 12.41
CA GLY A 76 -7.87 -6.63 12.79
C GLY A 76 -7.79 -7.79 11.79
N TYR A 77 -7.10 -7.63 10.67
CA TYR A 77 -6.83 -8.75 9.79
C TYR A 77 -5.68 -9.61 10.32
N ASP A 78 -5.93 -10.91 10.42
CA ASP A 78 -4.94 -11.89 10.87
C ASP A 78 -4.47 -12.75 9.69
N PRO A 79 -3.25 -12.55 9.18
CA PRO A 79 -2.70 -13.33 8.08
C PRO A 79 -2.16 -14.71 8.50
N ARG A 80 -2.09 -15.03 9.79
CA ARG A 80 -1.37 -16.19 10.31
C ARG A 80 -1.90 -17.52 9.77
N ALA A 81 -3.22 -17.65 9.69
CA ALA A 81 -3.82 -18.86 9.11
C ALA A 81 -3.48 -19.05 7.64
N LEU A 82 -3.42 -17.95 6.88
CA LEU A 82 -3.01 -17.96 5.47
C LEU A 82 -1.54 -18.32 5.32
N LEU A 83 -0.67 -17.72 6.13
CA LEU A 83 0.78 -17.88 6.03
C LEU A 83 1.28 -19.22 6.61
N ALA A 84 0.52 -19.84 7.51
CA ALA A 84 0.82 -21.18 8.03
C ALA A 84 0.44 -22.32 7.06
N ALA A 85 -0.35 -22.03 6.01
CA ALA A 85 -0.79 -23.06 5.08
C ALA A 85 0.40 -23.55 4.22
N PRO A 86 0.66 -24.86 4.16
CA PRO A 86 1.72 -25.40 3.31
C PRO A 86 1.30 -25.27 1.83
N GLY A 87 2.19 -24.75 1.02
CA GLY A 87 2.02 -24.66 -0.43
C GLY A 87 1.50 -23.31 -0.91
N ASN A 88 1.20 -23.22 -2.20
CA ASN A 88 0.72 -21.99 -2.82
C ASN A 88 -0.57 -21.53 -2.16
N ALA A 89 -0.51 -20.38 -1.51
CA ALA A 89 -1.67 -19.76 -0.90
C ALA A 89 -2.77 -19.62 -1.93
N ARG A 90 -3.86 -20.34 -1.72
CA ARG A 90 -5.08 -20.09 -2.48
C ARG A 90 -5.59 -18.74 -2.02
N PHE A 91 -5.85 -17.85 -2.94
CA PHE A 91 -6.57 -16.63 -2.67
C PHE A 91 -7.89 -16.99 -1.98
N GLN A 92 -7.97 -16.80 -0.70
CA GLN A 92 -9.26 -16.58 -0.11
C GLN A 92 -9.61 -15.16 -0.51
N LEU A 93 -10.64 -15.01 -1.34
CA LEU A 93 -11.43 -13.81 -1.32
C LEU A 93 -11.81 -13.66 0.14
N LEU A 94 -11.25 -12.65 0.79
CA LEU A 94 -11.52 -12.41 2.19
C LEU A 94 -13.01 -12.16 2.28
N GLY A 95 -13.72 -13.21 2.68
CA GLY A 95 -15.13 -13.11 2.95
C GLY A 95 -15.31 -12.01 4.00
N GLU A 96 -16.39 -11.29 3.89
CA GLU A 96 -16.91 -10.29 4.81
C GLU A 96 -15.96 -9.90 5.96
N LEU A 97 -15.30 -8.76 5.87
CA LEU A 97 -14.96 -8.01 7.05
C LEU A 97 -16.27 -7.66 7.73
N LYS A 98 -16.68 -8.54 8.64
CA LYS A 98 -17.86 -8.29 9.45
C LYS A 98 -17.56 -7.03 10.25
N GLN A 99 -18.54 -6.15 10.35
CA GLN A 99 -18.54 -4.98 11.22
C GLN A 99 -17.91 -5.26 12.60
N LYS A 100 -18.13 -6.47 13.12
CA LYS A 100 -17.51 -6.97 14.34
C LYS A 100 -15.98 -7.02 14.31
N THR A 101 -15.32 -7.13 13.15
CA THR A 101 -13.86 -7.22 13.11
C THR A 101 -13.22 -5.85 13.35
N TYR A 102 -13.79 -4.76 12.88
CA TYR A 102 -13.36 -3.42 13.24
C TYR A 102 -13.74 -3.04 14.67
N ALA A 103 -14.96 -3.34 15.09
CA ALA A 103 -15.40 -3.10 16.47
C ALA A 103 -14.68 -3.98 17.50
N GLN A 104 -14.18 -5.13 17.07
CA GLN A 104 -13.39 -6.06 17.89
C GLN A 104 -11.88 -5.94 17.63
N ALA A 105 -11.44 -5.17 16.65
CA ALA A 105 -10.05 -4.79 16.56
C ALA A 105 -9.70 -4.13 17.90
N LYS A 106 -9.23 -4.98 18.81
CA LYS A 106 -8.95 -4.56 20.18
C LYS A 106 -8.05 -3.35 20.09
N PRO A 107 -8.37 -2.30 20.81
CA PRO A 107 -7.67 -1.02 20.74
C PRO A 107 -6.20 -1.07 21.21
N GLY A 108 -5.61 -2.24 21.36
CA GLY A 108 -4.20 -2.38 21.69
C GLY A 108 -3.24 -1.70 20.73
N TRP A 109 -3.56 -1.68 19.43
CA TRP A 109 -2.74 -1.00 18.42
C TRP A 109 -2.95 0.53 18.41
N LEU A 110 -4.08 1.02 18.93
CA LEU A 110 -4.35 2.45 19.13
C LEU A 110 -3.63 3.02 20.34
N GLY A 111 -3.01 2.17 21.16
CA GLY A 111 -2.49 2.56 22.44
C GLY A 111 -3.56 2.70 23.52
N GLU A 112 -3.21 3.30 24.63
CA GLU A 112 -4.11 3.54 25.76
C GLU A 112 -4.82 4.90 25.70
N ASP A 113 -4.62 5.66 24.62
CA ASP A 113 -5.25 6.97 24.44
C ASP A 113 -6.77 6.82 24.27
N PRO A 114 -7.58 7.30 25.22
CA PRO A 114 -9.03 7.23 25.14
C PRO A 114 -9.60 7.99 23.93
N GLY A 115 -9.01 9.12 23.56
CA GLY A 115 -9.45 9.92 22.41
C GLY A 115 -9.24 9.20 21.09
N ALA A 116 -8.13 8.48 20.93
CA ALA A 116 -7.89 7.66 19.75
C ALA A 116 -8.87 6.49 19.64
N ARG A 117 -9.30 5.92 20.77
CA ARG A 117 -10.31 4.85 20.82
C ARG A 117 -11.70 5.35 20.43
N GLU A 118 -12.09 6.48 20.96
CA GLU A 118 -13.39 7.11 20.68
C GLU A 118 -13.47 7.51 19.23
N TRP A 119 -12.43 8.16 18.71
CA TRP A 119 -12.30 8.51 17.31
C TRP A 119 -12.36 7.26 16.39
N ALA A 120 -11.66 6.20 16.70
CA ALA A 120 -11.68 4.98 15.89
C ALA A 120 -13.04 4.28 15.92
N ALA A 121 -13.73 4.27 17.04
CA ALA A 121 -15.09 3.73 17.15
C ALA A 121 -16.08 4.50 16.30
N GLU A 122 -15.96 5.84 16.26
CA GLU A 122 -16.84 6.72 15.50
C GLU A 122 -16.55 6.67 14.00
N HIS A 123 -15.25 6.73 13.58
CA HIS A 123 -14.89 6.89 12.18
C HIS A 123 -14.63 5.58 11.45
N LEU A 124 -14.31 4.50 12.17
CA LEU A 124 -14.20 3.17 11.55
C LEU A 124 -15.56 2.62 11.12
N ALA A 125 -16.65 3.06 11.73
CA ALA A 125 -18.00 2.67 11.32
C ALA A 125 -18.30 3.07 9.87
N ASP A 126 -17.80 4.23 9.42
CA ASP A 126 -18.01 4.74 8.06
C ASP A 126 -17.32 3.92 6.96
N PHE A 127 -16.34 3.11 7.32
CA PHE A 127 -15.64 2.22 6.38
C PHE A 127 -16.29 0.85 6.24
N ILE A 128 -17.34 0.58 6.97
CA ILE A 128 -18.03 -0.70 6.96
C ILE A 128 -19.20 -0.60 6.00
N PRO A 129 -19.24 -1.43 4.94
CA PRO A 129 -20.39 -1.41 4.03
C PRO A 129 -21.67 -1.84 4.78
N GLU A 130 -22.72 -1.05 4.62
CA GLU A 130 -24.05 -1.33 5.21
C GLU A 130 -24.67 -2.64 4.71
N THR A 131 -24.15 -3.18 3.61
CA THR A 131 -24.64 -4.42 3.02
C THR A 131 -23.51 -5.42 2.79
N PRO A 132 -23.72 -6.71 3.11
CA PRO A 132 -22.70 -7.75 3.01
C PRO A 132 -22.35 -8.16 1.56
N SER A 133 -22.87 -7.50 0.55
CA SER A 133 -22.78 -7.94 -0.85
C SER A 133 -21.43 -7.69 -1.53
N THR A 134 -20.54 -6.92 -0.92
CA THR A 134 -19.20 -6.69 -1.46
C THR A 134 -18.19 -6.65 -0.30
N PRO A 135 -17.35 -7.68 -0.14
CA PRO A 135 -16.29 -7.66 0.85
C PRO A 135 -15.29 -6.57 0.45
N ARG A 136 -15.25 -5.48 1.21
CA ARG A 136 -14.33 -4.38 1.01
C ARG A 136 -13.25 -4.46 2.06
N MET A 137 -12.09 -4.98 1.71
CA MET A 137 -10.87 -4.85 2.52
C MET A 137 -10.27 -3.48 2.23
N ILE A 138 -10.89 -2.47 2.79
CA ILE A 138 -10.64 -1.08 2.47
C ILE A 138 -9.22 -0.68 2.86
N GLY A 139 -8.72 -1.12 3.99
CA GLY A 139 -7.43 -0.73 4.51
C GLY A 139 -6.26 -1.09 3.60
N PHE A 140 -6.26 -2.28 3.02
CA PHE A 140 -5.22 -2.68 2.08
C PHE A 140 -5.21 -1.88 0.78
N MET A 141 -6.31 -1.24 0.44
CA MET A 141 -6.44 -0.43 -0.77
C MET A 141 -6.36 1.07 -0.49
N TRP A 142 -6.78 1.53 0.71
CA TRP A 142 -6.99 2.94 0.99
C TRP A 142 -6.13 3.52 2.10
N ASN A 143 -5.71 2.72 3.09
CA ASN A 143 -4.99 3.25 4.23
C ASN A 143 -3.61 3.78 3.85
N ASP A 144 -3.16 4.78 4.58
CA ASP A 144 -1.96 5.53 4.32
C ASP A 144 -0.94 5.46 5.44
N PHE A 145 0.25 5.99 5.19
CA PHE A 145 1.30 6.16 6.19
C PHE A 145 1.75 7.61 6.25
N THR A 146 1.97 8.13 7.45
CA THR A 146 2.61 9.43 7.62
C THR A 146 4.09 9.35 7.24
N ILE A 147 4.64 10.48 6.82
CA ILE A 147 6.09 10.63 6.64
C ILE A 147 6.79 10.99 7.94
N PHE A 148 6.06 11.46 8.96
CA PHE A 148 6.61 11.99 10.20
C PHE A 148 6.81 10.86 11.22
N PRO A 149 8.06 10.64 11.71
CA PRO A 149 8.35 9.51 12.60
C PRO A 149 7.83 9.72 14.02
N ASP A 150 7.71 10.96 14.49
CA ASP A 150 7.41 11.28 15.88
C ASP A 150 5.92 11.37 16.18
N VAL A 151 5.07 11.22 15.17
CA VAL A 151 3.63 11.35 15.31
C VAL A 151 2.97 9.98 15.13
N PRO A 152 2.49 9.34 16.20
CA PRO A 152 1.60 8.18 16.09
C PRO A 152 0.25 8.68 15.58
N GLN A 153 0.10 8.82 14.29
CA GLN A 153 -1.07 9.43 13.71
C GLN A 153 -2.04 8.38 13.15
N LEU A 154 -3.28 8.50 13.57
CA LEU A 154 -4.43 7.96 12.87
C LEU A 154 -5.07 9.15 12.15
N GLY A 155 -5.15 9.09 10.84
CA GLY A 155 -5.62 10.20 10.03
C GLY A 155 -7.13 10.21 9.82
N TYR A 156 -7.56 11.21 9.09
CA TYR A 156 -8.95 11.53 8.81
C TYR A 156 -9.31 11.24 7.37
N TRP A 157 -10.60 11.19 7.07
CA TRP A 157 -11.14 11.06 5.72
C TRP A 157 -10.86 9.70 5.11
N ARG A 158 -11.63 9.12 4.41
CA ARG A 158 -11.55 7.92 3.57
C ARG A 158 -10.53 6.81 3.95
N SER A 159 -9.49 7.12 4.74
CA SER A 159 -8.41 6.19 5.11
C SER A 159 -7.84 6.49 6.49
N LEU A 160 -7.34 5.46 7.15
CA LEU A 160 -6.48 5.61 8.31
C LEU A 160 -5.07 5.96 7.82
N VAL A 161 -4.37 6.82 8.56
CA VAL A 161 -2.97 7.14 8.32
C VAL A 161 -2.14 6.65 9.50
N PHE A 162 -1.26 5.70 9.26
CA PHE A 162 -0.46 5.08 10.31
C PHE A 162 0.88 5.79 10.47
N GLY A 163 1.24 6.03 11.73
CA GLY A 163 2.60 6.37 12.13
C GLY A 163 3.42 5.10 12.43
N PRO A 164 4.71 5.27 12.83
CA PRO A 164 5.60 4.14 13.09
C PRO A 164 5.13 3.25 14.24
N VAL A 165 4.54 3.82 15.29
CA VAL A 165 4.11 3.06 16.47
C VAL A 165 2.94 2.12 16.16
N PRO A 166 1.79 2.60 15.62
CA PRO A 166 0.70 1.69 15.25
C PRO A 166 1.13 0.68 14.17
N THR A 167 1.99 1.09 13.22
CA THR A 167 2.51 0.17 12.21
C THR A 167 3.23 -1.02 12.83
N ARG A 168 4.20 -0.77 13.71
CA ARG A 168 4.95 -1.84 14.37
C ARG A 168 4.06 -2.74 15.22
N ARG A 169 3.06 -2.19 15.89
CA ARG A 169 2.09 -2.98 16.68
C ARG A 169 1.27 -3.90 15.80
N ILE A 170 0.70 -3.41 14.71
CA ILE A 170 -0.10 -4.23 13.79
C ILE A 170 0.77 -5.35 13.17
N LEU A 171 2.00 -5.06 12.78
CA LEU A 171 2.93 -6.07 12.27
C LEU A 171 3.29 -7.11 13.34
N ALA A 172 3.46 -6.69 14.59
CA ALA A 172 3.71 -7.59 15.72
C ALA A 172 2.49 -8.47 16.02
N ASP A 173 1.28 -7.90 16.01
CA ASP A 173 0.04 -8.64 16.23
C ASP A 173 -0.24 -9.67 15.11
N ALA A 174 0.21 -9.37 13.90
CA ALA A 174 0.16 -10.27 12.75
C ALA A 174 1.26 -11.35 12.77
N SER A 175 2.13 -11.37 13.79
CA SER A 175 3.33 -12.21 13.85
C SER A 175 3.30 -13.18 15.03
N THR A 176 4.03 -14.30 14.89
CA THR A 176 4.34 -15.28 15.93
C THR A 176 5.82 -15.64 15.83
N GLU A 177 6.28 -16.63 16.61
CA GLU A 177 7.64 -17.17 16.45
C GLU A 177 7.86 -17.88 15.10
N GLN A 178 6.79 -18.47 14.54
CA GLN A 178 6.81 -19.24 13.30
C GLN A 178 6.45 -18.42 12.05
N ILE A 179 5.78 -17.28 12.24
CA ILE A 179 5.33 -16.40 11.15
C ILE A 179 5.63 -14.96 11.52
N ARG A 180 6.39 -14.26 10.72
CA ARG A 180 6.77 -12.86 10.98
C ARG A 180 6.50 -11.99 9.78
N VAL A 181 5.61 -11.02 9.92
CA VAL A 181 5.37 -9.98 8.91
C VAL A 181 6.34 -8.82 9.16
N ARG A 182 7.36 -8.71 8.32
CA ARG A 182 8.55 -7.88 8.53
C ARG A 182 8.42 -6.44 8.05
N GLY A 183 7.47 -6.16 7.19
CA GLY A 183 7.30 -4.82 6.65
C GLY A 183 6.26 -4.77 5.55
N VAL A 184 6.08 -3.57 5.00
CA VAL A 184 5.07 -3.28 3.99
C VAL A 184 5.72 -2.64 2.76
N ILE A 185 5.38 -3.14 1.57
CA ILE A 185 5.68 -2.51 0.29
C ILE A 185 4.35 -2.11 -0.35
N ARG A 186 4.22 -0.85 -0.72
CA ARG A 186 2.94 -0.30 -1.17
C ARG A 186 3.08 0.80 -2.22
N ALA A 187 1.94 1.28 -2.71
CA ALA A 187 1.83 2.39 -3.65
C ALA A 187 0.86 3.48 -3.11
N HIS A 188 -0.23 3.77 -3.79
CA HIS A 188 -1.39 4.57 -3.43
C HIS A 188 -1.12 6.05 -3.16
N GLN A 189 -0.21 6.39 -2.25
CA GLN A 189 0.00 7.78 -1.84
C GLN A 189 0.69 8.60 -2.91
N HIS A 190 -0.09 9.38 -3.59
CA HIS A 190 0.35 10.40 -4.55
C HIS A 190 -0.56 11.62 -4.40
N SER A 191 -0.09 12.79 -4.82
CA SER A 191 -0.83 14.05 -4.72
C SER A 191 -0.67 14.86 -6.01
N ALA A 192 -1.71 15.63 -6.33
CA ALA A 192 -1.66 16.62 -7.41
C ALA A 192 -0.69 17.77 -7.13
N GLN A 193 -0.32 17.98 -5.87
CA GLN A 193 0.61 19.01 -5.45
C GLN A 193 1.85 18.38 -4.81
N LEU A 194 2.98 19.06 -4.87
CA LEU A 194 4.22 18.64 -4.20
C LEU A 194 4.09 18.79 -2.68
N GLY A 195 3.28 17.90 -2.08
CA GLY A 195 3.28 17.72 -0.64
C GLY A 195 4.56 17.04 -0.14
N PRO A 196 4.78 16.97 1.18
CA PRO A 196 6.01 16.45 1.76
C PRO A 196 6.39 15.04 1.30
N LEU A 197 5.43 14.14 1.14
CA LEU A 197 5.67 12.80 0.60
C LEU A 197 6.04 12.84 -0.89
N MET A 198 5.33 13.64 -1.69
CA MET A 198 5.62 13.75 -3.12
C MET A 198 7.01 14.33 -3.38
N SER A 199 7.42 15.34 -2.59
CA SER A 199 8.78 15.88 -2.69
C SER A 199 9.84 14.80 -2.45
N ARG A 200 9.62 13.90 -1.48
CA ARG A 200 10.51 12.77 -1.21
C ARG A 200 10.49 11.71 -2.31
N LEU A 201 9.32 11.38 -2.81
CA LEU A 201 9.19 10.43 -3.93
C LEU A 201 9.88 10.97 -5.19
N VAL A 202 9.67 12.23 -5.53
CA VAL A 202 10.32 12.88 -6.69
C VAL A 202 11.83 12.97 -6.49
N ALA A 203 12.29 13.35 -5.29
CA ALA A 203 13.71 13.43 -4.99
C ALA A 203 14.44 12.08 -5.10
N ASN A 204 13.76 11.00 -4.74
CA ASN A 204 14.31 9.64 -4.67
C ASN A 204 13.89 8.72 -5.84
N GLY A 205 13.47 9.29 -6.97
CA GLY A 205 13.14 8.50 -8.16
C GLY A 205 11.91 7.61 -8.01
N GLY A 206 10.93 8.03 -7.21
CA GLY A 206 9.66 7.33 -7.03
C GLY A 206 9.63 6.29 -5.91
N VAL A 207 10.69 6.16 -5.12
CA VAL A 207 10.73 5.26 -3.98
C VAL A 207 10.99 6.04 -2.70
N TYR A 208 10.22 5.76 -1.67
CA TYR A 208 10.43 6.34 -0.35
C TYR A 208 10.30 5.26 0.74
N ARG A 209 11.35 5.12 1.54
CA ARG A 209 11.32 4.34 2.77
C ARG A 209 10.94 5.26 3.93
N HIS A 210 9.81 4.98 4.57
CA HIS A 210 9.31 5.79 5.67
C HIS A 210 10.23 5.70 6.91
N TRP A 211 10.30 6.77 7.67
CA TRP A 211 10.92 6.88 9.00
C TRP A 211 12.37 6.42 9.08
N GLN A 212 13.16 6.70 8.05
CA GLN A 212 14.55 6.25 8.03
C GLN A 212 15.51 7.17 8.76
N THR A 213 15.17 8.45 8.94
CA THR A 213 16.02 9.45 9.59
C THR A 213 15.19 10.44 10.39
N HIS A 214 15.83 11.12 11.35
CA HIS A 214 15.22 12.27 12.05
C HIS A 214 14.91 13.45 11.11
N GLU A 215 15.58 13.54 9.98
CA GLU A 215 15.33 14.57 8.96
C GLU A 215 13.96 14.41 8.29
N ASP A 216 13.37 13.22 8.35
CA ASP A 216 11.98 12.99 7.91
C ASP A 216 10.96 13.70 8.81
N SER A 217 11.35 14.07 10.04
CA SER A 217 10.53 14.79 11.00
C SER A 217 10.50 16.31 10.76
N SER A 218 11.38 16.86 9.91
CA SER A 218 11.34 18.26 9.57
C SER A 218 10.01 18.58 8.88
N HIS A 219 9.26 19.47 9.49
CA HIS A 219 7.93 19.87 9.05
C HIS A 219 7.95 20.44 7.63
N GLY A 220 7.79 19.58 6.70
CA GLY A 220 7.08 19.71 5.47
C GLY A 220 7.37 20.81 4.47
N GLY A 221 8.40 21.55 4.52
CA GLY A 221 8.63 22.63 3.57
C GLY A 221 9.82 22.45 2.63
N GLN A 222 10.51 21.31 2.73
CA GLN A 222 11.70 21.09 1.90
C GLN A 222 11.33 20.91 0.42
N SER A 223 11.99 21.69 -0.43
CA SER A 223 11.92 21.50 -1.86
C SER A 223 12.60 20.19 -2.29
N VAL A 224 12.24 19.69 -3.47
CA VAL A 224 12.88 18.49 -4.06
C VAL A 224 14.41 18.67 -4.13
N GLU A 225 14.90 19.86 -4.41
CA GLU A 225 16.33 20.17 -4.51
C GLU A 225 17.03 20.08 -3.15
N GLU A 226 16.40 20.58 -2.10
CA GLU A 226 16.94 20.49 -0.72
C GLU A 226 17.02 19.04 -0.25
N ILE A 227 15.97 18.25 -0.52
CA ILE A 227 15.97 16.82 -0.20
C ILE A 227 17.09 16.10 -0.96
N ARG A 228 17.26 16.36 -2.26
CA ARG A 228 18.33 15.76 -3.07
C ARG A 228 19.73 16.11 -2.56
N LYS A 229 19.93 17.32 -2.07
CA LYS A 229 21.21 17.78 -1.53
C LYS A 229 21.53 17.14 -0.16
N SER A 230 20.52 16.97 0.68
CA SER A 230 20.68 16.39 2.02
C SER A 230 20.68 14.86 2.01
N SER A 231 20.02 14.23 1.03
CA SER A 231 19.93 12.79 0.95
C SER A 231 21.26 12.16 0.54
N ARG A 232 21.79 11.29 1.38
CA ARG A 232 22.82 10.36 0.93
C ARG A 232 22.17 9.40 -0.08
N LYS A 233 22.83 9.22 -1.22
CA LYS A 233 22.39 8.20 -2.18
C LYS A 233 22.37 6.84 -1.46
N PRO A 234 21.21 6.20 -1.32
CA PRO A 234 21.14 4.94 -0.58
C PRO A 234 22.00 3.87 -1.28
N GLU A 235 22.58 2.99 -0.48
CA GLU A 235 23.17 1.77 -1.03
C GLU A 235 22.11 1.03 -1.87
N ASN A 236 22.54 0.43 -2.94
CA ASN A 236 21.65 -0.33 -3.83
C ASN A 236 22.38 -1.57 -4.36
N PRO A 237 22.10 -2.77 -3.88
CA PRO A 237 21.00 -3.16 -2.98
C PRO A 237 21.21 -2.76 -1.50
N GLN A 238 20.12 -2.52 -0.80
CA GLN A 238 20.12 -2.17 0.62
C GLN A 238 19.37 -3.18 1.48
N PRO A 239 19.71 -3.32 2.78
CA PRO A 239 18.95 -4.17 3.69
C PRO A 239 17.50 -3.69 3.82
N ILE A 240 16.61 -4.62 4.15
CA ILE A 240 15.22 -4.33 4.49
C ILE A 240 15.10 -4.28 6.01
N PRO A 241 14.93 -3.11 6.63
CA PRO A 241 14.76 -3.04 8.08
C PRO A 241 13.44 -3.66 8.53
N ASP A 242 13.45 -4.31 9.70
CA ASP A 242 12.24 -4.84 10.32
C ASP A 242 11.26 -3.70 10.66
N GLY A 243 9.99 -3.89 10.35
CA GLY A 243 8.95 -2.88 10.53
C GLY A 243 9.00 -1.73 9.51
N SER A 244 9.78 -1.85 8.44
CA SER A 244 9.88 -0.80 7.41
C SER A 244 8.67 -0.75 6.50
N VAL A 245 8.35 0.48 6.06
CA VAL A 245 7.32 0.74 5.04
C VAL A 245 7.98 1.40 3.84
N TRP A 246 7.68 0.88 2.66
CA TRP A 246 8.19 1.37 1.39
C TRP A 246 7.05 1.78 0.49
N THR A 247 7.02 3.04 0.07
CA THR A 247 6.08 3.54 -0.94
C THR A 247 6.78 3.65 -2.28
N LEU A 248 6.19 3.00 -3.30
CA LEU A 248 6.64 3.10 -4.69
C LEU A 248 5.57 3.82 -5.50
N ASN A 249 5.98 4.74 -6.36
CA ASN A 249 5.07 5.43 -7.26
C ASN A 249 5.40 5.11 -8.72
N VAL A 250 4.38 4.72 -9.47
CA VAL A 250 4.50 4.29 -10.87
C VAL A 250 3.47 4.99 -11.78
N SER A 251 3.07 6.21 -11.44
CA SER A 251 2.09 6.99 -12.21
C SER A 251 2.70 8.22 -12.90
N PRO A 252 3.69 8.07 -13.79
CA PRO A 252 4.35 9.22 -14.39
C PRO A 252 3.44 10.01 -15.33
N ASP A 253 2.50 9.35 -16.01
CA ASP A 253 1.61 9.96 -17.02
C ASP A 253 0.21 10.27 -16.48
N SER A 254 0.05 10.34 -15.18
CA SER A 254 -1.19 10.83 -14.59
C SER A 254 -1.21 12.37 -14.60
N VAL A 255 -2.40 12.96 -14.53
CA VAL A 255 -2.57 14.40 -14.31
C VAL A 255 -1.78 14.87 -13.09
N TYR A 256 -1.67 14.03 -12.09
CA TYR A 256 -0.88 14.28 -10.89
C TYR A 256 0.63 14.15 -11.14
N GLY A 257 1.04 13.15 -11.92
CA GLY A 257 2.43 12.93 -12.27
C GLY A 257 3.00 14.07 -13.11
N THR A 258 2.35 14.44 -14.21
CA THR A 258 2.78 15.53 -15.09
C THR A 258 2.79 16.89 -14.40
N GLY A 259 1.78 17.18 -13.57
CA GLY A 259 1.70 18.42 -12.79
C GLY A 259 2.78 18.53 -11.70
N CYS A 260 3.38 17.42 -11.28
CA CYS A 260 4.45 17.38 -10.28
C CYS A 260 5.85 17.16 -10.87
N GLY A 261 5.99 17.12 -12.20
CA GLY A 261 7.26 16.78 -12.85
C GLY A 261 7.66 15.31 -12.63
N PHE A 262 6.68 14.42 -12.54
CA PHE A 262 6.86 13.01 -12.29
C PHE A 262 6.99 12.28 -13.65
N ASP A 263 8.18 12.21 -14.17
CA ASP A 263 8.50 11.65 -15.49
C ASP A 263 9.21 10.28 -15.41
N PHE A 264 9.02 9.57 -14.31
CA PHE A 264 9.63 8.25 -14.08
C PHE A 264 8.67 7.27 -13.42
N ALA A 265 8.91 5.99 -13.64
CA ALA A 265 8.29 4.88 -12.93
C ALA A 265 9.31 4.23 -12.00
N ALA A 266 8.88 3.89 -10.79
CA ALA A 266 9.71 3.17 -9.83
C ALA A 266 9.37 1.69 -9.80
N ALA A 267 10.38 0.87 -9.63
CA ALA A 267 10.27 -0.56 -9.37
C ALA A 267 11.24 -0.98 -8.28
N ALA A 268 10.99 -2.13 -7.69
CA ALA A 268 11.91 -2.73 -6.73
C ALA A 268 12.16 -4.20 -7.07
N VAL A 269 13.39 -4.64 -6.88
CA VAL A 269 13.78 -6.04 -6.93
C VAL A 269 14.10 -6.50 -5.51
N LEU A 270 13.42 -7.54 -5.05
CA LEU A 270 13.65 -8.14 -3.75
C LEU A 270 14.53 -9.40 -3.93
N SER A 271 15.62 -9.45 -3.18
CA SER A 271 16.45 -10.65 -3.06
C SER A 271 16.18 -11.25 -1.69
N LEU A 272 15.49 -12.38 -1.69
CA LEU A 272 15.15 -13.11 -0.48
C LEU A 272 16.19 -14.20 -0.22
N ALA A 273 16.63 -14.29 1.03
CA ALA A 273 17.54 -15.30 1.54
C ALA A 273 16.84 -16.15 2.61
N PRO A 274 17.41 -17.28 3.07
CA PRO A 274 16.82 -18.05 4.15
C PRO A 274 16.57 -17.27 5.44
N GLU A 275 17.44 -16.30 5.76
CA GLU A 275 17.30 -15.44 6.93
C GLU A 275 16.96 -14.01 6.52
N PHE A 276 16.01 -13.39 7.22
CA PHE A 276 15.54 -12.03 6.93
C PHE A 276 16.66 -10.97 6.95
N LYS A 277 17.64 -11.08 7.84
CA LYS A 277 18.78 -10.13 7.91
C LYS A 277 19.56 -10.02 6.60
N ASP A 278 19.49 -11.06 5.76
CA ASP A 278 20.18 -11.13 4.47
C ASP A 278 19.32 -10.70 3.28
N TRP A 279 18.05 -10.37 3.54
CA TRP A 279 17.17 -9.84 2.50
C TRP A 279 17.62 -8.47 2.03
N ARG A 280 17.50 -8.23 0.75
CA ARG A 280 17.90 -6.98 0.11
C ARG A 280 16.81 -6.47 -0.82
N ILE A 281 16.72 -5.15 -0.91
CA ILE A 281 15.89 -4.45 -1.87
C ILE A 281 16.78 -3.59 -2.78
N SER A 282 16.59 -3.74 -4.08
CA SER A 282 17.18 -2.86 -5.09
C SER A 282 16.08 -2.01 -5.68
N THR A 283 16.24 -0.71 -5.63
CA THR A 283 15.28 0.24 -6.22
C THR A 283 15.72 0.64 -7.61
N LEU A 284 14.79 0.64 -8.54
CA LEU A 284 14.99 0.96 -9.94
C LEU A 284 14.09 2.14 -10.32
N THR A 285 14.67 3.08 -11.04
CA THR A 285 13.93 4.21 -11.63
C THR A 285 14.04 4.12 -13.14
N VAL A 286 12.92 4.11 -13.81
CA VAL A 286 12.83 4.15 -15.27
C VAL A 286 12.31 5.51 -15.69
N ASN A 287 13.11 6.26 -16.42
CA ASN A 287 12.64 7.51 -17.02
C ASN A 287 11.66 7.20 -18.15
N VAL A 288 10.47 7.72 -18.02
CA VAL A 288 9.41 7.56 -19.02
C VAL A 288 9.30 8.89 -19.77
N LYS A 289 9.91 8.94 -20.96
CA LYS A 289 9.70 10.07 -21.86
C LYS A 289 8.46 9.78 -22.68
N PHE A 290 7.35 10.43 -22.32
CA PHE A 290 6.21 10.47 -23.22
C PHE A 290 6.55 11.41 -24.37
N GLY A 291 6.45 10.90 -25.60
CA GLY A 291 6.53 11.77 -26.79
C GLY A 291 5.42 12.81 -26.71
N ARG A 292 5.78 14.05 -26.49
CA ARG A 292 4.91 15.20 -26.65
C ARG A 292 4.81 15.56 -28.12
#